data_cdc2fa8ee9671691b8137293c5bfdfdc
#
_entry.id   cdc2fa8ee9671691b8137293c5bfdfdc
#
_cell.length_a   1.000
_cell.length_b   1.000
_cell.length_c   1.000
_cell.angle_alpha   90.00
_cell.angle_beta   90.00
_cell.angle_gamma   90.00
#
_symmetry.space_group_name_H-M   'P 1'
#
loop_
_entity.id
_entity.type
_entity.pdbx_description
1 polymer ?
#
loop_
_entity_poly.entity_id
_entity_poly.type
_entity_poly.pdbx_seq_one_letter_code
_entity_poly.pdbx_strand_id
1 'polypeptide(L)'
;MPSHKLVFNIGYLVTVDSQSRVLNNAWITHAEGFIKEIGTGPTPDREFTERVDAHGGILLPGLVNTHHHFYQSMARAYTPGNNQPLLPWLAAMNKLWVGHYTNDDLYLATQYALAELMLSGCTTAADHHYIVPANSIEHHNAQFEAASEMGVRFHCGRGAMDKPSPELISPWLCQGYEQIMEDWERLLKDYHDPKPGSMYQTFLAPTAVTSCTETLLRDAASLAKKHQVLLHTHCGETIAEDEYALRH
;
A
#
# COMPACT_ATOMS: atom_id res chain seq x y z
N MET A 1 16.35 11.77 27.39
CA MET A 1 15.02 12.46 27.43
C MET A 1 14.34 12.21 26.09
N PRO A 2 13.05 11.93 26.04
CA PRO A 2 12.38 11.79 24.75
C PRO A 2 12.56 13.08 23.93
N SER A 3 12.90 12.92 22.67
CA SER A 3 13.13 14.01 21.72
C SER A 3 11.79 14.71 21.42
N HIS A 4 11.48 15.80 22.13
CA HIS A 4 10.30 16.61 21.84
C HIS A 4 10.62 17.63 20.76
N LYS A 5 9.85 17.62 19.69
CA LYS A 5 9.96 18.55 18.56
C LYS A 5 8.72 19.44 18.51
N LEU A 6 8.89 20.67 18.03
CA LEU A 6 7.84 21.67 17.90
C LEU A 6 7.74 22.14 16.44
N VAL A 7 6.53 22.11 15.89
CA VAL A 7 6.18 22.86 14.68
C VAL A 7 5.30 24.04 15.09
N PHE A 8 5.69 25.24 14.73
CA PHE A 8 5.02 26.47 15.17
C PHE A 8 4.79 27.45 14.01
N ASN A 9 4.15 28.58 14.30
CA ASN A 9 3.78 29.56 13.28
C ASN A 9 2.97 28.91 12.14
N ILE A 10 2.03 28.05 12.51
CA ILE A 10 1.12 27.38 11.58
C ILE A 10 -0.07 28.30 11.37
N GLY A 11 -0.22 28.86 10.14
CA GLY A 11 -1.35 29.72 9.80
C GLY A 11 -2.69 29.02 9.95
N TYR A 12 -2.80 27.82 9.34
CA TYR A 12 -3.96 26.94 9.44
C TYR A 12 -3.53 25.51 9.73
N LEU A 13 -3.94 24.97 10.86
CA LEU A 13 -3.80 23.55 11.18
C LEU A 13 -5.12 22.82 10.89
N VAL A 14 -5.13 21.98 9.86
CA VAL A 14 -6.28 21.12 9.51
C VAL A 14 -6.08 19.77 10.16
N THR A 15 -6.86 19.44 11.19
CA THR A 15 -6.58 18.25 12.02
C THR A 15 -7.04 16.95 11.38
N VAL A 16 -8.05 16.98 10.52
CA VAL A 16 -8.70 15.79 9.91
C VAL A 16 -9.06 14.73 10.99
N ASP A 17 -9.34 15.19 12.19
CA ASP A 17 -9.84 14.35 13.28
C ASP A 17 -11.39 14.22 13.23
N SER A 18 -11.97 13.47 14.17
CA SER A 18 -13.42 13.28 14.24
C SER A 18 -14.22 14.59 14.39
N GLN A 19 -13.57 15.69 14.78
CA GLN A 19 -14.18 17.02 14.91
C GLN A 19 -13.92 17.90 13.68
N SER A 20 -13.10 17.46 12.73
CA SER A 20 -12.73 18.20 11.50
C SER A 20 -12.30 19.65 11.79
N ARG A 21 -11.51 19.85 12.83
CA ARG A 21 -11.11 21.19 13.29
C ARG A 21 -10.14 21.85 12.33
N VAL A 22 -10.29 23.17 12.16
CA VAL A 22 -9.31 24.04 11.51
C VAL A 22 -8.90 25.10 12.54
N LEU A 23 -7.65 25.06 12.99
CA LEU A 23 -7.13 25.95 14.02
C LEU A 23 -6.22 27.01 13.38
N ASN A 24 -6.38 28.27 13.77
CA ASN A 24 -5.55 29.38 13.30
C ASN A 24 -4.44 29.69 14.30
N ASN A 25 -3.29 30.18 13.79
CA ASN A 25 -2.14 30.56 14.63
C ASN A 25 -1.77 29.40 15.58
N ALA A 26 -1.58 28.21 14.98
CA ALA A 26 -1.44 26.98 15.72
C ALA A 26 0.02 26.53 15.86
N TRP A 27 0.21 25.56 16.74
CA TRP A 27 1.43 24.80 16.90
C TRP A 27 1.11 23.36 17.26
N ILE A 28 2.03 22.45 16.97
CA ILE A 28 1.99 21.05 17.42
C ILE A 28 3.32 20.66 18.05
N THR A 29 3.27 19.73 19.00
CA THR A 29 4.45 19.03 19.47
C THR A 29 4.36 17.55 19.10
N HIS A 30 5.49 16.95 18.78
CA HIS A 30 5.55 15.52 18.53
C HIS A 30 6.81 14.89 19.15
N ALA A 31 6.68 13.63 19.53
CA ALA A 31 7.76 12.82 20.07
C ALA A 31 7.48 11.34 19.81
N GLU A 32 8.52 10.55 19.59
CA GLU A 32 8.39 9.09 19.42
C GLU A 32 7.39 8.69 18.31
N GLY A 33 7.35 9.48 17.22
CA GLY A 33 6.46 9.21 16.09
C GLY A 33 5.00 9.64 16.27
N PHE A 34 4.64 10.28 17.39
CA PHE A 34 3.27 10.69 17.69
C PHE A 34 3.14 12.18 17.99
N ILE A 35 2.04 12.79 17.58
CA ILE A 35 1.63 14.10 18.03
C ILE A 35 1.28 14.00 19.53
N LYS A 36 1.88 14.85 20.34
CA LYS A 36 1.67 14.88 21.80
C LYS A 36 0.71 15.99 22.22
N GLU A 37 0.84 17.15 21.60
CA GLU A 37 0.00 18.32 21.93
C GLU A 37 -0.32 19.13 20.68
N ILE A 38 -1.46 19.76 20.68
CA ILE A 38 -1.92 20.72 19.68
C ILE A 38 -2.42 21.94 20.43
N GLY A 39 -2.00 23.14 20.00
CA GLY A 39 -2.46 24.38 20.62
C GLY A 39 -2.50 25.55 19.65
N THR A 40 -3.00 26.70 20.14
CA THR A 40 -3.08 27.95 19.40
C THR A 40 -2.45 29.09 20.21
N GLY A 41 -1.99 30.14 19.54
CA GLY A 41 -1.34 31.27 20.19
C GLY A 41 0.10 30.98 20.63
N PRO A 42 0.54 31.46 21.83
CA PRO A 42 1.91 31.28 22.29
C PRO A 42 2.31 29.81 22.39
N THR A 43 3.51 29.49 21.94
CA THR A 43 4.08 28.12 22.08
C THR A 43 4.39 27.82 23.56
N PRO A 44 4.42 26.53 23.95
CA PRO A 44 4.82 26.13 25.29
C PRO A 44 6.22 26.67 25.65
N ASP A 45 6.37 27.20 26.87
CA ASP A 45 7.65 27.67 27.41
C ASP A 45 8.45 26.51 28.00
N ARG A 46 9.08 25.77 27.11
CA ARG A 46 9.98 24.65 27.41
C ARG A 46 10.98 24.42 26.29
N GLU A 47 12.04 23.67 26.58
CA GLU A 47 13.03 23.28 25.57
C GLU A 47 12.49 22.22 24.60
N PHE A 48 12.85 22.36 23.34
CA PHE A 48 12.60 21.41 22.26
C PHE A 48 13.91 21.05 21.58
N THR A 49 14.07 19.79 21.23
CA THR A 49 15.24 19.31 20.50
C THR A 49 15.29 19.79 19.05
N GLU A 50 14.14 20.13 18.51
CA GLU A 50 13.99 20.71 17.17
C GLU A 50 12.79 21.64 17.13
N ARG A 51 12.92 22.76 16.41
CA ARG A 51 11.85 23.75 16.19
C ARG A 51 11.74 24.01 14.68
N VAL A 52 10.57 23.78 14.12
CA VAL A 52 10.27 24.02 12.71
C VAL A 52 9.27 25.16 12.59
N ASP A 53 9.66 26.23 11.92
CA ASP A 53 8.76 27.33 11.59
C ASP A 53 7.96 26.98 10.32
N ALA A 54 6.63 26.94 10.42
CA ALA A 54 5.74 26.71 9.29
C ALA A 54 5.47 27.99 8.46
N HIS A 55 6.08 29.12 8.81
CA HIS A 55 6.00 30.40 8.08
C HIS A 55 4.57 30.85 7.74
N GLY A 56 3.62 30.61 8.62
CA GLY A 56 2.20 30.92 8.37
C GLY A 56 1.49 30.00 7.38
N GLY A 57 2.13 28.88 7.01
CA GLY A 57 1.60 27.93 6.06
C GLY A 57 0.44 27.08 6.61
N ILE A 58 -0.05 26.18 5.76
CA ILE A 58 -1.09 25.22 6.12
C ILE A 58 -0.41 23.91 6.52
N LEU A 59 -0.75 23.38 7.68
CA LEU A 59 -0.33 22.06 8.14
C LEU A 59 -1.53 21.10 8.15
N LEU A 60 -1.36 19.94 7.53
CA LEU A 60 -2.34 18.86 7.50
C LEU A 60 -1.63 17.52 7.68
N PRO A 61 -2.33 16.45 8.07
CA PRO A 61 -1.77 15.10 8.06
C PRO A 61 -1.23 14.72 6.68
N GLY A 62 -0.16 13.93 6.65
CA GLY A 62 0.35 13.40 5.39
C GLY A 62 -0.71 12.57 4.66
N LEU A 63 -0.67 12.59 3.34
CA LEU A 63 -1.61 11.86 2.52
C LEU A 63 -1.44 10.35 2.70
N VAL A 64 -2.55 9.62 2.58
CA VAL A 64 -2.59 8.16 2.65
C VAL A 64 -3.02 7.61 1.29
N ASN A 65 -2.16 6.84 0.66
CA ASN A 65 -2.51 6.08 -0.55
C ASN A 65 -2.95 4.68 -0.14
N THR A 66 -4.22 4.35 -0.36
CA THR A 66 -4.83 3.08 0.10
C THR A 66 -4.87 2.01 -0.98
N HIS A 67 -4.55 2.34 -2.23
CA HIS A 67 -4.56 1.41 -3.35
C HIS A 67 -3.57 1.84 -4.44
N HIS A 68 -2.65 0.94 -4.77
CA HIS A 68 -1.69 1.11 -5.86
C HIS A 68 -1.25 -0.26 -6.39
N HIS A 69 -0.61 -0.25 -7.57
CA HIS A 69 0.11 -1.37 -8.16
C HIS A 69 1.48 -0.87 -8.58
N PHE A 70 2.45 -0.92 -7.68
CA PHE A 70 3.77 -0.28 -7.85
C PHE A 70 4.49 -0.75 -9.11
N TYR A 71 4.39 -2.03 -9.46
CA TYR A 71 5.00 -2.58 -10.66
C TYR A 71 4.54 -1.86 -11.94
N GLN A 72 3.32 -1.33 -11.98
CA GLN A 72 2.78 -0.62 -13.15
C GLN A 72 3.51 0.70 -13.42
N SER A 73 4.15 1.28 -12.42
CA SER A 73 4.96 2.49 -12.57
C SER A 73 6.09 2.30 -13.59
N MET A 74 6.62 1.08 -13.72
CA MET A 74 7.66 0.72 -14.67
C MET A 74 7.16 0.56 -16.12
N ALA A 75 5.84 0.48 -16.32
CA ALA A 75 5.22 0.24 -17.62
C ALA A 75 4.40 1.43 -18.12
N ARG A 76 4.64 2.61 -17.62
CA ARG A 76 3.96 3.83 -18.07
C ARG A 76 4.16 4.04 -19.56
N ALA A 77 3.07 4.43 -20.24
CA ALA A 77 3.04 4.66 -21.68
C ALA A 77 3.43 3.42 -22.52
N TYR A 78 3.32 2.20 -21.96
CA TYR A 78 3.51 0.98 -22.75
C TYR A 78 2.44 0.90 -23.84
N THR A 79 2.88 1.11 -25.10
CA THR A 79 2.00 1.33 -26.25
C THR A 79 0.94 0.23 -26.47
N PRO A 80 1.25 -1.08 -26.31
CA PRO A 80 0.23 -2.12 -26.47
C PRO A 80 -0.94 -2.07 -25.48
N GLY A 81 -0.73 -1.44 -24.31
CA GLY A 81 -1.77 -1.23 -23.30
C GLY A 81 -2.54 0.08 -23.44
N ASN A 82 -2.06 1.04 -24.25
CA ASN A 82 -2.66 2.36 -24.32
C ASN A 82 -4.07 2.33 -24.90
N ASN A 83 -5.01 3.02 -24.24
CA ASN A 83 -6.42 3.16 -24.66
C ASN A 83 -7.17 1.82 -24.80
N GLN A 84 -6.71 0.77 -24.14
CA GLN A 84 -7.41 -0.52 -24.12
C GLN A 84 -8.44 -0.57 -22.98
N PRO A 85 -9.58 -1.26 -23.18
CA PRO A 85 -10.43 -1.69 -22.06
C PRO A 85 -9.66 -2.60 -21.08
N LEU A 86 -10.17 -2.74 -19.84
CA LEU A 86 -9.49 -3.45 -18.76
C LEU A 86 -8.92 -4.83 -19.15
N LEU A 87 -9.74 -5.73 -19.68
CA LEU A 87 -9.29 -7.10 -19.96
C LEU A 87 -8.21 -7.18 -21.05
N PRO A 88 -8.35 -6.50 -22.22
CA PRO A 88 -7.27 -6.38 -23.20
C PRO A 88 -6.02 -5.70 -22.64
N TRP A 89 -6.19 -4.70 -21.78
CA TRP A 89 -5.08 -4.03 -21.10
C TRP A 89 -4.32 -5.00 -20.19
N LEU A 90 -5.02 -5.75 -19.32
CA LEU A 90 -4.43 -6.77 -18.46
C LEU A 90 -3.67 -7.83 -19.26
N ALA A 91 -4.25 -8.30 -20.38
CA ALA A 91 -3.59 -9.29 -21.25
C ALA A 91 -2.28 -8.72 -21.85
N ALA A 92 -2.26 -7.46 -22.26
CA ALA A 92 -1.06 -6.81 -22.77
C ALA A 92 0.00 -6.63 -21.67
N MET A 93 -0.42 -6.16 -20.48
CA MET A 93 0.47 -5.95 -19.34
C MET A 93 1.06 -7.25 -18.82
N ASN A 94 0.25 -8.33 -18.69
CA ASN A 94 0.74 -9.62 -18.24
C ASN A 94 1.83 -10.19 -19.17
N LYS A 95 1.71 -10.00 -20.49
CA LYS A 95 2.74 -10.39 -21.46
C LYS A 95 4.07 -9.68 -21.26
N LEU A 96 4.04 -8.43 -20.76
CA LEU A 96 5.26 -7.67 -20.48
C LEU A 96 6.06 -8.29 -19.33
N TRP A 97 5.37 -8.84 -18.33
CA TRP A 97 5.98 -9.27 -17.07
C TRP A 97 6.25 -10.78 -17.02
N VAL A 98 5.43 -11.59 -17.71
CA VAL A 98 5.53 -13.07 -17.68
C VAL A 98 6.92 -13.54 -18.09
N GLY A 99 7.57 -14.28 -17.18
CA GLY A 99 8.89 -14.88 -17.39
C GLY A 99 10.08 -13.95 -17.22
N HIS A 100 9.85 -12.66 -16.93
CA HIS A 100 10.93 -11.68 -16.85
C HIS A 100 10.96 -10.89 -15.52
N TYR A 101 9.85 -10.81 -14.79
CA TYR A 101 9.74 -10.01 -13.58
C TYR A 101 10.49 -10.66 -12.41
N THR A 102 11.43 -9.92 -11.85
CA THR A 102 12.34 -10.39 -10.80
C THR A 102 12.09 -9.66 -9.47
N ASN A 103 12.76 -10.10 -8.41
CA ASN A 103 12.75 -9.38 -7.13
C ASN A 103 13.40 -7.99 -7.24
N ASP A 104 14.44 -7.85 -8.06
CA ASP A 104 15.10 -6.57 -8.30
C ASP A 104 14.16 -5.60 -9.02
N ASP A 105 13.37 -6.09 -9.98
CA ASP A 105 12.36 -5.26 -10.64
C ASP A 105 11.29 -4.78 -9.65
N LEU A 106 10.82 -5.66 -8.78
CA LEU A 106 9.86 -5.29 -7.74
C LEU A 106 10.43 -4.29 -6.75
N TYR A 107 11.69 -4.47 -6.33
CA TYR A 107 12.39 -3.53 -5.47
C TYR A 107 12.47 -2.14 -6.10
N LEU A 108 12.94 -2.05 -7.36
CA LEU A 108 13.04 -0.78 -8.10
C LEU A 108 11.67 -0.14 -8.35
N ALA A 109 10.67 -0.93 -8.73
CA ALA A 109 9.29 -0.44 -8.92
C ALA A 109 8.72 0.14 -7.62
N THR A 110 9.00 -0.50 -6.49
CA THR A 110 8.59 -0.04 -5.16
C THR A 110 9.26 1.26 -4.79
N GLN A 111 10.59 1.37 -4.95
CA GLN A 111 11.31 2.63 -4.70
C GLN A 111 10.78 3.77 -5.56
N TYR A 112 10.59 3.53 -6.85
CA TYR A 112 10.09 4.53 -7.78
C TYR A 112 8.69 5.03 -7.39
N ALA A 113 7.76 4.11 -7.16
CA ALA A 113 6.39 4.47 -6.80
C ALA A 113 6.31 5.20 -5.45
N LEU A 114 7.06 4.73 -4.44
CA LEU A 114 7.14 5.39 -3.14
C LEU A 114 7.75 6.79 -3.24
N ALA A 115 8.80 6.97 -4.05
CA ALA A 115 9.40 8.31 -4.27
C ALA A 115 8.38 9.30 -4.84
N GLU A 116 7.59 8.90 -5.86
CA GLU A 116 6.54 9.75 -6.41
C GLU A 116 5.44 10.08 -5.40
N LEU A 117 5.01 9.08 -4.64
CA LEU A 117 4.01 9.27 -3.58
C LEU A 117 4.53 10.22 -2.50
N MET A 118 5.77 10.06 -2.04
CA MET A 118 6.39 10.93 -1.04
C MET A 118 6.52 12.36 -1.56
N LEU A 119 6.92 12.56 -2.81
CA LEU A 119 6.97 13.89 -3.45
C LEU A 119 5.60 14.56 -3.55
N SER A 120 4.52 13.79 -3.55
CA SER A 120 3.15 14.30 -3.49
C SER A 120 2.64 14.59 -2.07
N GLY A 121 3.45 14.33 -1.03
CA GLY A 121 3.08 14.48 0.38
C GLY A 121 2.45 13.23 1.01
N CYS A 122 2.52 12.09 0.35
CA CYS A 122 2.09 10.81 0.91
C CYS A 122 3.07 10.33 1.99
N THR A 123 2.55 9.90 3.13
CA THR A 123 3.32 9.40 4.28
C THR A 123 2.99 7.95 4.63
N THR A 124 1.92 7.41 4.05
CA THR A 124 1.50 6.01 4.22
C THR A 124 1.00 5.49 2.89
N ALA A 125 1.60 4.43 2.39
CA ALA A 125 1.24 3.85 1.10
C ALA A 125 0.90 2.37 1.25
N ALA A 126 -0.13 1.92 0.52
CA ALA A 126 -0.45 0.52 0.31
C ALA A 126 -0.17 0.12 -1.13
N ASP A 127 0.35 -1.08 -1.33
CA ASP A 127 0.48 -1.69 -2.64
C ASP A 127 -0.25 -3.03 -2.69
N HIS A 128 -1.08 -3.24 -3.69
CA HIS A 128 -1.68 -4.53 -4.03
C HIS A 128 -0.84 -5.18 -5.14
N HIS A 129 0.23 -5.88 -4.75
CA HIS A 129 1.13 -6.51 -5.71
C HIS A 129 0.68 -7.92 -6.04
N TYR A 130 0.34 -8.19 -7.30
CA TYR A 130 -0.16 -9.49 -7.77
C TYR A 130 0.64 -10.12 -8.92
N ILE A 131 1.68 -9.46 -9.42
CA ILE A 131 2.61 -10.06 -10.38
C ILE A 131 3.64 -10.89 -9.60
N VAL A 132 3.19 -12.02 -9.09
CA VAL A 132 3.99 -12.92 -8.28
C VAL A 132 4.32 -14.17 -9.09
N PRO A 133 5.62 -14.43 -9.40
CA PRO A 133 6.00 -15.64 -10.11
C PRO A 133 5.59 -16.89 -9.33
N ALA A 134 5.06 -17.91 -10.02
CA ALA A 134 4.50 -19.12 -9.40
C ALA A 134 5.45 -19.85 -8.44
N ASN A 135 6.75 -19.74 -8.64
CA ASN A 135 7.76 -20.40 -7.81
C ASN A 135 8.49 -19.45 -6.85
N SER A 136 8.01 -18.24 -6.67
CA SER A 136 8.63 -17.24 -5.78
C SER A 136 7.99 -17.27 -4.40
N ILE A 137 8.80 -17.50 -3.35
CA ILE A 137 8.32 -17.56 -1.97
C ILE A 137 8.55 -16.23 -1.25
N GLU A 138 9.63 -15.52 -1.58
CA GLU A 138 10.06 -14.31 -0.84
C GLU A 138 9.95 -13.02 -1.65
N HIS A 139 9.14 -13.04 -2.68
CA HIS A 139 9.04 -11.94 -3.65
C HIS A 139 8.72 -10.60 -2.98
N HIS A 140 7.77 -10.58 -2.04
CA HIS A 140 7.36 -9.36 -1.34
C HIS A 140 8.40 -8.82 -0.34
N ASN A 141 9.45 -9.58 0.01
CA ASN A 141 10.53 -9.07 0.86
C ASN A 141 11.20 -7.86 0.22
N ALA A 142 11.33 -7.86 -1.11
CA ALA A 142 11.88 -6.74 -1.88
C ALA A 142 11.11 -5.42 -1.67
N GLN A 143 9.78 -5.48 -1.47
CA GLN A 143 8.97 -4.30 -1.19
C GLN A 143 9.23 -3.74 0.22
N PHE A 144 9.36 -4.62 1.22
CA PHE A 144 9.70 -4.18 2.59
C PHE A 144 11.11 -3.60 2.68
N GLU A 145 12.07 -4.18 1.97
CA GLU A 145 13.43 -3.66 1.88
C GLU A 145 13.42 -2.25 1.27
N ALA A 146 12.81 -2.06 0.12
CA ALA A 146 12.66 -0.77 -0.53
C ALA A 146 11.95 0.26 0.37
N ALA A 147 10.84 -0.11 1.01
CA ALA A 147 10.11 0.78 1.90
C ALA A 147 10.92 1.15 3.15
N SER A 148 11.75 0.23 3.66
CA SER A 148 12.65 0.47 4.79
C SER A 148 13.72 1.50 4.46
N GLU A 149 14.35 1.39 3.31
CA GLU A 149 15.35 2.35 2.86
C GLU A 149 14.76 3.74 2.59
N MET A 150 13.54 3.78 2.04
CA MET A 150 12.82 5.03 1.79
C MET A 150 12.28 5.68 3.07
N GLY A 151 12.18 4.94 4.19
CA GLY A 151 11.68 5.44 5.47
C GLY A 151 10.22 5.83 5.46
N VAL A 152 9.40 5.20 4.63
CA VAL A 152 7.96 5.48 4.49
C VAL A 152 7.13 4.37 5.14
N ARG A 153 5.96 4.72 5.69
CA ARG A 153 5.02 3.73 6.22
C ARG A 153 4.38 2.96 5.07
N PHE A 154 4.51 1.64 5.13
CA PHE A 154 4.12 0.77 4.02
C PHE A 154 3.21 -0.38 4.47
N HIS A 155 2.10 -0.55 3.75
CA HIS A 155 1.19 -1.67 3.89
C HIS A 155 1.30 -2.55 2.65
N CYS A 156 1.90 -3.73 2.82
CA CYS A 156 2.11 -4.69 1.74
C CYS A 156 0.87 -5.57 1.54
N GLY A 157 0.25 -5.47 0.38
CA GLY A 157 -0.81 -6.37 -0.07
C GLY A 157 -0.26 -7.49 -0.92
N ARG A 158 -0.10 -8.67 -0.31
CA ARG A 158 0.33 -9.85 -1.04
C ARG A 158 -0.83 -10.35 -1.89
N GLY A 159 -0.77 -10.04 -3.19
CA GLY A 159 -1.70 -10.49 -4.21
C GLY A 159 -1.63 -11.99 -4.45
N ALA A 160 -2.74 -12.58 -4.87
CA ALA A 160 -2.81 -14.01 -5.14
C ALA A 160 -3.73 -14.31 -6.32
N MET A 161 -3.30 -15.24 -7.17
CA MET A 161 -4.07 -15.80 -8.27
C MET A 161 -3.84 -17.29 -8.32
N ASP A 162 -4.89 -18.09 -8.18
CA ASP A 162 -4.85 -19.55 -8.25
C ASP A 162 -5.73 -20.15 -9.37
N LYS A 163 -6.37 -19.26 -10.15
CA LYS A 163 -7.26 -19.64 -11.25
C LYS A 163 -6.69 -19.15 -12.58
N PRO A 164 -5.95 -19.99 -13.33
CA PRO A 164 -5.41 -19.60 -14.62
C PRO A 164 -6.53 -19.42 -15.66
N SER A 165 -6.34 -18.44 -16.54
CA SER A 165 -7.20 -18.20 -17.68
C SER A 165 -6.34 -18.05 -18.94
N PRO A 166 -6.56 -18.82 -20.00
CA PRO A 166 -5.74 -18.78 -21.21
C PRO A 166 -5.62 -17.38 -21.83
N GLU A 167 -6.63 -16.57 -21.67
CA GLU A 167 -6.71 -15.23 -22.29
C GLU A 167 -6.18 -14.13 -21.38
N LEU A 168 -6.31 -14.26 -20.06
CA LEU A 168 -6.05 -13.19 -19.11
C LEU A 168 -4.89 -13.46 -18.15
N ILE A 169 -4.77 -14.71 -17.68
CA ILE A 169 -3.89 -15.04 -16.57
C ILE A 169 -3.00 -16.22 -16.97
N SER A 170 -1.74 -15.91 -17.21
CA SER A 170 -0.73 -16.93 -17.51
C SER A 170 -0.58 -17.90 -16.33
N PRO A 171 -0.38 -19.21 -16.59
CA PRO A 171 0.01 -20.17 -15.55
C PRO A 171 1.27 -19.75 -14.77
N TRP A 172 2.13 -18.94 -15.36
CA TRP A 172 3.32 -18.38 -14.69
C TRP A 172 2.97 -17.44 -13.50
N LEU A 173 1.78 -16.80 -13.53
CA LEU A 173 1.28 -15.95 -12.48
C LEU A 173 0.40 -16.68 -11.45
N CYS A 174 0.02 -17.94 -11.76
CA CYS A 174 -0.83 -18.72 -10.87
C CYS A 174 0.00 -19.53 -9.90
N GLN A 175 -0.28 -19.37 -8.63
CA GLN A 175 0.40 -20.09 -7.57
C GLN A 175 -0.46 -21.23 -7.03
N GLY A 176 0.17 -22.25 -6.45
CA GLY A 176 -0.54 -23.28 -5.72
C GLY A 176 -1.22 -22.72 -4.47
N TYR A 177 -2.40 -23.23 -4.15
CA TYR A 177 -3.18 -22.80 -2.99
C TYR A 177 -2.35 -22.84 -1.69
N GLU A 178 -1.67 -23.96 -1.41
CA GLU A 178 -0.84 -24.14 -0.22
C GLU A 178 0.27 -23.11 -0.17
N GLN A 179 0.94 -22.84 -1.28
CA GLN A 179 2.00 -21.84 -1.37
C GLN A 179 1.49 -20.43 -1.05
N ILE A 180 0.30 -20.09 -1.53
CA ILE A 180 -0.32 -18.78 -1.23
C ILE A 180 -0.59 -18.65 0.27
N MET A 181 -1.20 -19.69 0.87
CA MET A 181 -1.56 -19.69 2.29
C MET A 181 -0.31 -19.62 3.19
N GLU A 182 0.71 -20.40 2.88
CA GLU A 182 2.00 -20.40 3.61
C GLU A 182 2.69 -19.03 3.51
N ASP A 183 2.71 -18.40 2.33
CA ASP A 183 3.35 -17.09 2.15
C ASP A 183 2.57 -15.97 2.85
N TRP A 184 1.24 -16.02 2.87
CA TRP A 184 0.45 -15.10 3.68
C TRP A 184 0.76 -15.23 5.19
N GLU A 185 0.77 -16.46 5.74
CA GLU A 185 1.12 -16.69 7.16
C GLU A 185 2.55 -16.23 7.45
N ARG A 186 3.50 -16.47 6.55
CA ARG A 186 4.89 -16.00 6.67
C ARG A 186 4.97 -14.49 6.74
N LEU A 187 4.34 -13.77 5.80
CA LEU A 187 4.36 -12.30 5.76
C LEU A 187 3.69 -11.69 6.99
N LEU A 188 2.59 -12.29 7.45
CA LEU A 188 1.93 -11.87 8.69
C LEU A 188 2.85 -12.01 9.89
N LYS A 189 3.61 -13.10 9.97
CA LYS A 189 4.56 -13.37 11.06
C LYS A 189 5.78 -12.46 11.01
N ASP A 190 6.34 -12.24 9.81
CA ASP A 190 7.66 -11.62 9.67
C ASP A 190 7.59 -10.10 9.60
N TYR A 191 6.50 -9.53 9.08
CA TYR A 191 6.41 -8.10 8.76
C TYR A 191 5.20 -7.37 9.36
N HIS A 192 4.13 -8.09 9.75
CA HIS A 192 2.95 -7.40 10.27
C HIS A 192 3.14 -6.94 11.71
N ASP A 193 3.15 -5.64 11.95
CA ASP A 193 3.10 -5.06 13.30
C ASP A 193 1.74 -4.35 13.51
N PRO A 194 0.83 -4.92 14.31
CA PRO A 194 -0.50 -4.37 14.53
C PRO A 194 -0.52 -3.12 15.43
N LYS A 195 0.61 -2.70 15.97
CA LYS A 195 0.66 -1.56 16.90
C LYS A 195 0.35 -0.24 16.21
N PRO A 196 -0.35 0.68 16.87
CA PRO A 196 -0.52 2.02 16.36
C PRO A 196 0.84 2.69 16.05
N GLY A 197 0.94 3.27 14.85
CA GLY A 197 2.17 3.94 14.42
C GLY A 197 3.25 3.02 13.85
N SER A 198 2.99 1.71 13.72
CA SER A 198 3.90 0.78 13.05
C SER A 198 4.28 1.25 11.65
N MET A 199 5.53 0.96 11.25
CA MET A 199 6.01 1.32 9.91
C MET A 199 5.54 0.33 8.86
N TYR A 200 5.34 -0.95 9.23
CA TYR A 200 5.00 -2.00 8.28
C TYR A 200 3.79 -2.78 8.74
N GLN A 201 2.88 -2.98 7.81
CA GLN A 201 1.77 -3.90 7.95
C GLN A 201 1.62 -4.70 6.67
N THR A 202 0.96 -5.85 6.76
CA THR A 202 0.56 -6.63 5.60
C THR A 202 -0.93 -6.90 5.62
N PHE A 203 -1.51 -7.07 4.46
CA PHE A 203 -2.90 -7.48 4.27
C PHE A 203 -2.99 -8.57 3.20
N LEU A 204 -4.06 -9.34 3.22
CA LEU A 204 -4.30 -10.39 2.24
C LEU A 204 -5.00 -9.80 1.02
N ALA A 205 -4.47 -10.07 -0.16
CA ALA A 205 -4.95 -9.43 -1.37
C ALA A 205 -5.26 -10.43 -2.49
N PRO A 206 -6.24 -11.38 -2.31
CA PRO A 206 -6.71 -12.16 -3.44
C PRO A 206 -7.15 -11.20 -4.55
N THR A 207 -6.60 -11.40 -5.77
CA THR A 207 -6.58 -10.33 -6.77
C THR A 207 -7.96 -9.94 -7.26
N ALA A 208 -8.78 -10.90 -7.69
CA ALA A 208 -10.15 -10.63 -8.16
C ALA A 208 -10.94 -11.94 -8.24
N VAL A 209 -12.25 -11.85 -8.35
CA VAL A 209 -13.15 -13.00 -8.56
C VAL A 209 -12.87 -13.74 -9.88
N THR A 210 -12.27 -13.05 -10.84
CA THR A 210 -11.89 -13.61 -12.14
C THR A 210 -10.62 -14.46 -12.09
N SER A 211 -9.78 -14.25 -11.09
CA SER A 211 -8.43 -14.84 -10.98
C SER A 211 -8.23 -15.72 -9.75
N CYS A 212 -9.22 -15.77 -8.87
CA CYS A 212 -9.17 -16.56 -7.65
C CYS A 212 -10.29 -17.59 -7.61
N THR A 213 -10.00 -18.76 -7.04
CA THR A 213 -11.04 -19.76 -6.74
C THR A 213 -11.88 -19.28 -5.56
N GLU A 214 -13.12 -19.77 -5.49
CA GLU A 214 -14.00 -19.51 -4.33
C GLU A 214 -13.36 -19.98 -3.02
N THR A 215 -12.68 -21.12 -3.04
CA THR A 215 -11.95 -21.67 -1.88
C THR A 215 -10.93 -20.65 -1.37
N LEU A 216 -10.05 -20.16 -2.26
CA LEU A 216 -9.03 -19.17 -1.88
C LEU A 216 -9.65 -17.90 -1.30
N LEU A 217 -10.72 -17.37 -1.91
CA LEU A 217 -11.41 -16.18 -1.43
C LEU A 217 -12.00 -16.36 -0.02
N ARG A 218 -12.66 -17.51 0.25
CA ARG A 218 -13.25 -17.83 1.55
C ARG A 218 -12.19 -18.02 2.63
N ASP A 219 -11.11 -18.71 2.30
CA ASP A 219 -10.04 -18.98 3.25
C ASP A 219 -9.19 -17.73 3.51
N ALA A 220 -8.98 -16.88 2.51
CA ALA A 220 -8.41 -15.55 2.71
C ALA A 220 -9.23 -14.71 3.71
N ALA A 221 -10.56 -14.69 3.56
CA ALA A 221 -11.45 -13.98 4.50
C ALA A 221 -11.36 -14.56 5.92
N SER A 222 -11.29 -15.89 6.03
CA SER A 222 -11.17 -16.58 7.31
C SER A 222 -9.82 -16.30 7.98
N LEU A 223 -8.73 -16.31 7.20
CA LEU A 223 -7.38 -16.00 7.66
C LEU A 223 -7.25 -14.55 8.09
N ALA A 224 -7.78 -13.61 7.28
CA ALA A 224 -7.80 -12.19 7.62
C ALA A 224 -8.52 -11.93 8.96
N LYS A 225 -9.67 -12.58 9.16
CA LYS A 225 -10.41 -12.51 10.43
C LYS A 225 -9.64 -13.10 11.61
N LYS A 226 -8.99 -14.25 11.41
CA LYS A 226 -8.16 -14.92 12.44
C LYS A 226 -7.03 -14.01 12.91
N HIS A 227 -6.35 -13.35 12.02
CA HIS A 227 -5.21 -12.49 12.31
C HIS A 227 -5.58 -11.01 12.53
N GLN A 228 -6.85 -10.65 12.39
CA GLN A 228 -7.36 -9.27 12.52
C GLN A 228 -6.66 -8.29 11.55
N VAL A 229 -6.39 -8.74 10.33
CA VAL A 229 -5.80 -7.96 9.26
C VAL A 229 -6.83 -7.63 8.18
N LEU A 230 -6.50 -6.67 7.33
CA LEU A 230 -7.36 -6.28 6.21
C LEU A 230 -7.36 -7.35 5.11
N LEU A 231 -8.48 -7.42 4.40
CA LEU A 231 -8.65 -8.15 3.15
C LEU A 231 -8.95 -7.12 2.06
N HIS A 232 -8.25 -7.21 0.95
CA HIS A 232 -8.38 -6.30 -0.18
C HIS A 232 -8.51 -7.11 -1.47
N THR A 233 -9.48 -6.77 -2.32
CA THR A 233 -9.67 -7.40 -3.63
C THR A 233 -10.27 -6.41 -4.62
N HIS A 234 -10.17 -6.71 -5.92
CA HIS A 234 -10.91 -5.99 -6.95
C HIS A 234 -12.27 -6.64 -7.15
N CYS A 235 -13.30 -5.83 -7.28
CA CYS A 235 -14.67 -6.30 -7.49
C CYS A 235 -15.50 -5.21 -8.18
N GLY A 236 -16.21 -5.59 -9.24
CA GLY A 236 -17.10 -4.67 -9.95
C GLY A 236 -16.37 -3.53 -10.68
N GLU A 237 -15.14 -3.77 -11.15
CA GLU A 237 -14.31 -2.78 -11.81
C GLU A 237 -14.87 -2.37 -13.18
N THR A 238 -15.44 -3.34 -13.90
CA THR A 238 -16.08 -3.13 -15.20
C THR A 238 -17.32 -4.02 -15.38
N ILE A 239 -18.23 -3.61 -16.29
CA ILE A 239 -19.39 -4.43 -16.69
C ILE A 239 -18.96 -5.82 -17.19
N ALA A 240 -17.84 -5.91 -17.90
CA ALA A 240 -17.33 -7.19 -18.40
C ALA A 240 -16.91 -8.14 -17.25
N GLU A 241 -16.38 -7.60 -16.17
CA GLU A 241 -16.08 -8.38 -14.96
C GLU A 241 -17.35 -8.85 -14.26
N ASP A 242 -18.35 -7.98 -14.12
CA ASP A 242 -19.65 -8.33 -13.53
C ASP A 242 -20.32 -9.45 -14.34
N GLU A 243 -20.35 -9.32 -15.66
CA GLU A 243 -20.87 -10.35 -16.55
C GLU A 243 -20.10 -11.68 -16.46
N TYR A 244 -18.80 -11.63 -16.25
CA TYR A 244 -17.98 -12.81 -16.01
C TYR A 244 -18.35 -13.46 -14.68
N ALA A 245 -18.38 -12.68 -13.61
CA ALA A 245 -18.69 -13.16 -12.25
C ALA A 245 -20.11 -13.78 -12.14
N LEU A 246 -21.07 -13.26 -12.91
CA LEU A 246 -22.44 -13.82 -12.95
C LEU A 246 -22.54 -15.14 -13.72
N ARG A 247 -21.57 -15.46 -14.57
CA ARG A 247 -21.55 -16.68 -15.41
C ARG A 247 -20.74 -17.82 -14.77
N HIS A 248 -19.89 -17.53 -13.82
CA HIS A 248 -18.91 -18.47 -13.22
C HIS A 248 -18.96 -18.47 -11.70
#